data_a5e0a4c407d40ef27217f6ede647c0d8
#
_entry.id   a5e0a4c407d40ef27217f6ede647c0d8
#
_cell.length_a   1.000
_cell.length_b   1.000
_cell.length_c   1.000
_cell.angle_alpha   90.00
_cell.angle_beta   90.00
_cell.angle_gamma   90.00
#
_symmetry.space_group_name_H-M   'P 1'
#
loop_
_entity.id
_entity.type
_entity.pdbx_description
1 polymer ?
#
loop_
_entity_poly.entity_id
_entity_poly.type
_entity_poly.pdbx_seq_one_letter_code
_entity_poly.pdbx_strand_id
1 'polypeptide(L)'
;MQPATRFGPYEIIRRLGKSMNDVYLARDTRENRQAALKLIKSGSDAASQLLLEAERRGAAIQQGLRTLDPRVIEIYDFGDLDGYFYVAMQYVEGRSLAEVLKHDGRMGGYRAARVAMEVCGQLEKFHAFRPGDGAASSVVHGDIKPSNIHLGLNETVRLLDFGIAKTLRPDCDFTFHNFGSPSYCSPERLGLSQVDQQADLWAVGVTLYEMVAGSPPYQAEDTRKLERLIQSGRPPRALPSSCPAPLKAVIGKALAPAAERRYKSAAAFGDDLKAFLEGAETAAGKEKHSAWNPDPTVESGQASKPRRTWRPNKALRMAGRIAGALGCVLAGMALFIGTSYYSRYWRASRQLRATADWSLYTDLRDQFAFLGKYSPVENLRAPLRAAYEKTGAQALDGSDWEKAEVFLTRAMDLGAGGPEISGKLAVARGYAALQQGKREIARDRFLEASRDIPQSPAPHLGLARADLLASLPGDALAELATAERLGYQLGPREMRQETEAYRLRGFEELQAGNVTAARQDFAAAHIPIPEPAPQVVRKSPRKPGPRRWR
;
A
#
# COMPACT_ATOMS: atom_id res chain seq x y z
N MET A 1 23.25 3.63 4.52
CA MET A 1 24.37 3.39 3.59
C MET A 1 24.59 4.68 2.80
N GLN A 2 25.81 5.21 2.79
CA GLN A 2 26.18 6.18 1.77
C GLN A 2 26.11 5.45 0.42
N PRO A 3 25.48 6.02 -0.63
CA PRO A 3 25.47 5.37 -1.93
C PRO A 3 26.91 5.18 -2.41
N ALA A 4 27.17 4.04 -3.01
CA ALA A 4 28.39 3.87 -3.78
C ALA A 4 28.50 5.07 -4.72
N THR A 5 29.67 5.65 -4.84
CA THR A 5 29.89 6.81 -5.73
C THR A 5 29.59 6.49 -7.19
N ARG A 6 29.41 5.21 -7.53
CA ARG A 6 29.16 4.73 -8.88
C ARG A 6 28.26 3.49 -8.89
N PHE A 7 27.35 3.41 -9.86
CA PHE A 7 26.52 2.26 -10.17
C PHE A 7 26.63 1.94 -11.67
N GLY A 8 27.37 0.91 -12.02
CA GLY A 8 27.71 0.62 -13.40
C GLY A 8 28.34 1.83 -14.11
N PRO A 9 27.77 2.28 -15.25
CA PRO A 9 28.24 3.47 -15.97
C PRO A 9 27.75 4.80 -15.36
N TYR A 10 27.00 4.78 -14.26
CA TYR A 10 26.39 5.97 -13.68
C TYR A 10 27.16 6.44 -12.44
N GLU A 11 27.67 7.68 -12.50
CA GLU A 11 28.27 8.35 -11.34
C GLU A 11 27.16 9.05 -10.53
N ILE A 12 26.95 8.63 -9.27
CA ILE A 12 25.91 9.19 -8.39
C ILE A 12 26.32 10.58 -7.93
N ILE A 13 25.51 11.59 -8.25
CA ILE A 13 25.76 12.98 -7.85
C ILE A 13 25.04 13.28 -6.52
N ARG A 14 23.73 12.99 -6.44
CA ARG A 14 22.91 13.20 -5.24
C ARG A 14 21.61 12.41 -5.32
N ARG A 15 20.98 12.18 -4.19
CA ARG A 15 19.64 11.62 -4.12
C ARG A 15 18.59 12.69 -4.48
N LEU A 16 17.60 12.33 -5.34
CA LEU A 16 16.56 13.25 -5.79
C LEU A 16 15.32 13.25 -4.89
N GLY A 17 15.03 12.17 -4.20
CA GLY A 17 13.85 12.08 -3.34
C GLY A 17 13.89 10.92 -2.36
N LYS A 18 13.07 10.99 -1.30
CA LYS A 18 12.75 9.89 -0.38
C LYS A 18 11.39 9.32 -0.78
N SER A 19 11.37 8.47 -1.79
CA SER A 19 10.20 7.69 -2.21
C SER A 19 10.40 6.23 -1.79
N MET A 20 9.42 5.37 -2.01
CA MET A 20 9.55 3.92 -1.82
C MET A 20 10.73 3.33 -2.61
N ASN A 21 11.09 3.92 -3.74
CA ASN A 21 12.25 3.58 -4.56
C ASN A 21 13.30 4.69 -4.47
N ASP A 22 14.57 4.31 -4.47
CA ASP A 22 15.68 5.25 -4.44
C ASP A 22 15.89 5.84 -5.85
N VAL A 23 15.72 7.16 -5.98
CA VAL A 23 15.99 7.90 -7.21
C VAL A 23 17.16 8.86 -6.99
N TYR A 24 18.14 8.78 -7.87
CA TYR A 24 19.37 9.58 -7.83
C TYR A 24 19.53 10.43 -9.08
N LEU A 25 20.06 11.63 -8.91
CA LEU A 25 20.71 12.35 -10.01
C LEU A 25 22.06 11.68 -10.23
N ALA A 26 22.32 11.23 -11.43
CA ALA A 26 23.56 10.60 -11.83
C ALA A 26 24.07 11.18 -13.16
N ARG A 27 25.36 10.98 -13.45
CA ARG A 27 25.98 11.26 -14.73
C ARG A 27 26.21 9.94 -15.47
N ASP A 28 25.61 9.75 -16.61
CA ASP A 28 25.93 8.66 -17.51
C ASP A 28 27.29 8.95 -18.16
N THR A 29 28.31 8.16 -17.82
CA THR A 29 29.69 8.37 -18.28
C THR A 29 29.90 7.97 -19.73
N ARG A 30 28.98 7.18 -20.34
CA ARG A 30 29.04 6.77 -21.75
C ARG A 30 28.69 7.93 -22.69
N GLU A 31 27.60 8.64 -22.34
CA GLU A 31 27.03 9.71 -23.16
C GLU A 31 27.30 11.10 -22.56
N ASN A 32 27.99 11.17 -21.43
CA ASN A 32 28.33 12.40 -20.73
C ASN A 32 27.10 13.30 -20.45
N ARG A 33 25.98 12.69 -20.04
CA ARG A 33 24.72 13.39 -19.79
C ARG A 33 24.20 13.13 -18.38
N GLN A 34 23.37 14.05 -17.87
CA GLN A 34 22.66 13.82 -16.61
C GLN A 34 21.49 12.85 -16.81
N ALA A 35 21.30 11.97 -15.85
CA ALA A 35 20.21 11.01 -15.80
C ALA A 35 19.57 10.97 -14.41
N ALA A 36 18.27 10.76 -14.36
CA ALA A 36 17.59 10.29 -13.16
C ALA A 36 17.68 8.76 -13.14
N LEU A 37 18.33 8.22 -12.10
CA LEU A 37 18.56 6.79 -11.94
C LEU A 37 17.66 6.26 -10.82
N LYS A 38 16.64 5.47 -11.19
CA LYS A 38 15.75 4.77 -10.24
C LYS A 38 16.34 3.40 -9.97
N LEU A 39 16.55 3.06 -8.69
CA LEU A 39 17.08 1.76 -8.25
C LEU A 39 16.04 1.02 -7.43
N ILE A 40 15.76 -0.22 -7.81
CA ILE A 40 14.80 -1.10 -7.15
C ILE A 40 15.54 -2.37 -6.78
N LYS A 41 15.64 -2.66 -5.47
CA LYS A 41 16.35 -3.84 -5.00
C LYS A 41 15.63 -5.10 -5.47
N SER A 42 16.36 -6.00 -6.12
CA SER A 42 15.84 -7.29 -6.54
C SER A 42 15.66 -8.20 -5.32
N GLY A 43 14.42 -8.63 -5.07
CA GLY A 43 14.07 -9.61 -4.04
C GLY A 43 13.70 -10.94 -4.69
N SER A 44 13.89 -12.04 -3.94
CA SER A 44 13.51 -13.39 -4.40
C SER A 44 12.06 -13.76 -4.04
N ASP A 45 11.38 -12.94 -3.25
CA ASP A 45 9.98 -13.18 -2.86
C ASP A 45 9.01 -12.79 -4.00
N ALA A 46 7.83 -13.43 -4.00
CA ALA A 46 6.84 -13.25 -5.06
C ALA A 46 6.38 -11.78 -5.21
N ALA A 47 6.28 -11.02 -4.12
CA ALA A 47 5.86 -9.62 -4.17
C ALA A 47 6.92 -8.74 -4.84
N SER A 48 8.20 -8.95 -4.51
CA SER A 48 9.33 -8.27 -5.15
C SER A 48 9.41 -8.58 -6.64
N GLN A 49 9.23 -9.85 -7.03
CA GLN A 49 9.23 -10.25 -8.44
C GLN A 49 8.09 -9.58 -9.24
N LEU A 50 6.90 -9.54 -8.67
CA LEU A 50 5.77 -8.87 -9.30
C LEU A 50 5.98 -7.35 -9.45
N LEU A 51 6.60 -6.72 -8.43
CA LEU A 51 6.98 -5.31 -8.51
C LEU A 51 7.98 -5.07 -9.65
N LEU A 52 9.01 -5.91 -9.75
CA LEU A 52 10.02 -5.80 -10.81
C LEU A 52 9.42 -6.01 -12.20
N GLU A 53 8.51 -6.97 -12.37
CA GLU A 53 7.78 -7.16 -13.63
C GLU A 53 6.90 -5.95 -13.99
N ALA A 54 6.24 -5.35 -13.00
CA ALA A 54 5.44 -4.16 -13.20
C ALA A 54 6.32 -2.97 -13.64
N GLU A 55 7.47 -2.77 -13.01
CA GLU A 55 8.41 -1.70 -13.36
C GLU A 55 9.04 -1.91 -14.74
N ARG A 56 9.42 -3.15 -15.11
CA ARG A 56 9.90 -3.47 -16.48
C ARG A 56 8.85 -3.15 -17.53
N ARG A 57 7.61 -3.55 -17.27
CA ARG A 57 6.48 -3.28 -18.16
C ARG A 57 6.20 -1.78 -18.26
N GLY A 58 6.23 -1.08 -17.13
CA GLY A 58 6.08 0.38 -17.10
C GLY A 58 7.15 1.10 -17.91
N ALA A 59 8.41 0.68 -17.82
CA ALA A 59 9.50 1.23 -18.62
C ALA A 59 9.27 1.03 -20.12
N ALA A 60 8.87 -0.15 -20.55
CA ALA A 60 8.56 -0.44 -21.96
C ALA A 60 7.37 0.39 -22.48
N ILE A 61 6.29 0.52 -21.67
CA ILE A 61 5.13 1.37 -22.02
C ILE A 61 5.59 2.83 -22.17
N GLN A 62 6.39 3.34 -21.24
CA GLN A 62 6.89 4.72 -21.26
C GLN A 62 7.72 5.01 -22.52
N GLN A 63 8.56 4.09 -22.96
CA GLN A 63 9.31 4.22 -24.23
C GLN A 63 8.36 4.36 -25.42
N GLY A 64 7.29 3.54 -25.47
CA GLY A 64 6.27 3.65 -26.52
C GLY A 64 5.52 4.98 -26.48
N LEU A 65 5.12 5.44 -25.30
CA LEU A 65 4.40 6.70 -25.11
C LEU A 65 5.25 7.94 -25.48
N ARG A 66 6.57 7.86 -25.31
CA ARG A 66 7.49 8.95 -25.69
C ARG A 66 7.37 9.31 -27.16
N THR A 67 7.08 8.36 -28.04
CA THR A 67 6.90 8.61 -29.48
C THR A 67 5.65 9.45 -29.78
N LEU A 68 4.65 9.43 -28.89
CA LEU A 68 3.37 10.16 -29.03
C LEU A 68 3.40 11.54 -28.37
N ASP A 69 4.12 11.65 -27.26
CA ASP A 69 4.16 12.90 -26.50
C ASP A 69 5.58 13.19 -26.00
N PRO A 70 6.22 14.28 -26.50
CA PRO A 70 7.57 14.67 -26.07
C PRO A 70 7.64 15.13 -24.61
N ARG A 71 6.53 15.25 -23.89
CA ARG A 71 6.51 15.51 -22.45
C ARG A 71 6.77 14.26 -21.63
N VAL A 72 6.55 13.06 -22.17
CA VAL A 72 6.91 11.80 -21.50
C VAL A 72 8.43 11.75 -21.31
N ILE A 73 8.87 11.41 -20.12
CA ILE A 73 10.30 11.31 -19.80
C ILE A 73 10.93 10.20 -20.63
N GLU A 74 12.03 10.54 -21.30
CA GLU A 74 12.78 9.58 -22.12
C GLU A 74 13.50 8.57 -21.22
N ILE A 75 13.36 7.29 -21.51
CA ILE A 75 14.13 6.23 -20.88
C ILE A 75 15.38 5.98 -21.73
N TYR A 76 16.54 6.12 -21.11
CA TYR A 76 17.82 5.90 -21.73
C TYR A 76 18.22 4.44 -21.72
N ASP A 77 17.99 3.78 -20.58
CA ASP A 77 18.42 2.40 -20.36
C ASP A 77 17.66 1.80 -19.17
N PHE A 78 17.44 0.50 -19.14
CA PHE A 78 16.94 -0.21 -17.98
C PHE A 78 17.36 -1.67 -18.01
N GLY A 79 17.54 -2.28 -16.85
CA GLY A 79 17.95 -3.68 -16.75
C GLY A 79 18.30 -4.08 -15.31
N ASP A 80 18.97 -5.22 -15.18
CA ASP A 80 19.45 -5.74 -13.90
C ASP A 80 20.96 -5.57 -13.79
N LEU A 81 21.40 -5.02 -12.66
CA LEU A 81 22.82 -4.84 -12.34
C LEU A 81 23.01 -4.87 -10.82
N ASP A 82 24.01 -5.58 -10.34
CA ASP A 82 24.44 -5.64 -8.93
C ASP A 82 23.30 -5.91 -7.91
N GLY A 83 22.33 -6.76 -8.30
CA GLY A 83 21.20 -7.10 -7.45
C GLY A 83 20.09 -6.05 -7.39
N TYR A 84 20.09 -5.12 -8.33
CA TYR A 84 19.04 -4.13 -8.52
C TYR A 84 18.50 -4.17 -9.96
N PHE A 85 17.20 -3.95 -10.07
CA PHE A 85 16.62 -3.48 -11.33
C PHE A 85 16.77 -1.95 -11.37
N TYR A 86 17.32 -1.42 -12.45
CA TYR A 86 17.51 0.02 -12.62
C TYR A 86 16.74 0.55 -13.83
N VAL A 87 16.34 1.82 -13.74
CA VAL A 87 15.82 2.60 -14.87
C VAL A 87 16.59 3.92 -14.90
N ALA A 88 17.36 4.13 -15.96
CA ALA A 88 18.03 5.38 -16.24
C ALA A 88 17.20 6.19 -17.24
N MET A 89 16.80 7.39 -16.84
CA MET A 89 15.88 8.22 -17.62
C MET A 89 16.32 9.68 -17.65
N GLN A 90 15.72 10.45 -18.51
CA GLN A 90 15.94 11.88 -18.65
C GLN A 90 15.75 12.58 -17.30
N TYR A 91 16.77 13.29 -16.85
CA TYR A 91 16.63 14.22 -15.73
C TYR A 91 15.99 15.52 -16.23
N VAL A 92 14.94 15.96 -15.56
CA VAL A 92 14.26 17.22 -15.83
C VAL A 92 14.32 18.08 -14.58
N GLU A 93 14.86 19.28 -14.73
CA GLU A 93 14.87 20.24 -13.64
C GLU A 93 13.46 20.73 -13.32
N GLY A 94 13.17 20.88 -12.03
CA GLY A 94 11.86 21.29 -11.54
C GLY A 94 11.54 20.69 -10.18
N ARG A 95 10.26 20.68 -9.84
CA ARG A 95 9.74 20.11 -8.59
C ARG A 95 8.51 19.25 -8.86
N SER A 96 8.30 18.21 -8.07
CA SER A 96 7.02 17.52 -8.05
C SER A 96 5.90 18.47 -7.58
N LEU A 97 4.69 18.25 -8.06
CA LEU A 97 3.52 19.00 -7.60
C LEU A 97 3.32 18.85 -6.07
N ALA A 98 3.68 17.69 -5.51
CA ALA A 98 3.65 17.47 -4.07
C ALA A 98 4.63 18.39 -3.31
N GLU A 99 5.84 18.59 -3.84
CA GLU A 99 6.81 19.53 -3.27
C GLU A 99 6.33 20.98 -3.38
N VAL A 100 5.72 21.34 -4.52
CA VAL A 100 5.12 22.67 -4.72
C VAL A 100 3.99 22.90 -3.72
N LEU A 101 3.05 21.96 -3.56
CA LEU A 101 1.95 22.08 -2.60
C LEU A 101 2.44 22.11 -1.15
N LYS A 102 3.48 21.36 -0.83
CA LYS A 102 4.08 21.35 0.51
C LYS A 102 4.75 22.67 0.85
N HIS A 103 5.43 23.28 -0.11
CA HIS A 103 6.22 24.50 0.10
C HIS A 103 5.39 25.78 -0.09
N ASP A 104 4.62 25.84 -1.17
CA ASP A 104 3.90 27.04 -1.59
C ASP A 104 2.42 27.03 -1.11
N GLY A 105 1.96 25.90 -0.55
CA GLY A 105 0.57 25.72 -0.14
C GLY A 105 -0.36 25.48 -1.32
N ARG A 106 -1.63 25.88 -1.16
CA ARG A 106 -2.65 25.73 -2.20
C ARG A 106 -2.40 26.64 -3.40
N MET A 107 -2.78 26.17 -4.57
CA MET A 107 -2.68 26.93 -5.83
C MET A 107 -3.90 27.79 -6.08
N GLY A 108 -3.74 28.89 -6.81
CA GLY A 108 -4.86 29.62 -7.40
C GLY A 108 -5.60 28.79 -8.46
N GLY A 109 -6.93 28.95 -8.55
CA GLY A 109 -7.78 28.12 -9.40
C GLY A 109 -7.35 28.06 -10.87
N TYR A 110 -6.90 29.18 -11.45
CA TYR A 110 -6.45 29.22 -12.85
C TYR A 110 -5.16 28.41 -13.08
N ARG A 111 -4.18 28.50 -12.17
CA ARG A 111 -2.93 27.71 -12.26
C ARG A 111 -3.23 26.22 -12.07
N ALA A 112 -4.07 25.86 -11.10
CA ALA A 112 -4.49 24.49 -10.87
C ALA A 112 -5.22 23.89 -12.09
N ALA A 113 -6.14 24.64 -12.69
CA ALA A 113 -6.87 24.23 -13.90
C ALA A 113 -5.93 24.01 -15.09
N ARG A 114 -4.92 24.87 -15.28
CA ARG A 114 -3.93 24.72 -16.34
C ARG A 114 -3.10 23.45 -16.14
N VAL A 115 -2.62 23.18 -14.92
CA VAL A 115 -1.89 21.94 -14.61
C VAL A 115 -2.75 20.71 -14.90
N ALA A 116 -4.00 20.69 -14.44
CA ALA A 116 -4.91 19.58 -14.68
C ALA A 116 -5.24 19.39 -16.18
N MET A 117 -5.42 20.48 -16.93
CA MET A 117 -5.63 20.45 -18.39
C MET A 117 -4.46 19.81 -19.11
N GLU A 118 -3.22 20.17 -18.74
CA GLU A 118 -2.00 19.57 -19.32
C GLU A 118 -1.87 18.08 -18.98
N VAL A 119 -2.27 17.66 -17.78
CA VAL A 119 -2.37 16.25 -17.40
C VAL A 119 -3.41 15.54 -18.27
N CYS A 120 -4.61 16.11 -18.43
CA CYS A 120 -5.65 15.55 -19.31
C CYS A 120 -5.17 15.37 -20.74
N GLY A 121 -4.44 16.35 -21.30
CA GLY A 121 -3.90 16.25 -22.66
C GLY A 121 -2.84 15.16 -22.85
N GLN A 122 -2.11 14.78 -21.79
CA GLN A 122 -1.23 13.61 -21.81
C GLN A 122 -2.03 12.32 -21.72
N LEU A 123 -3.01 12.25 -20.78
CA LEU A 123 -3.86 11.08 -20.61
C LEU A 123 -4.69 10.77 -21.86
N GLU A 124 -5.17 11.77 -22.59
CA GLU A 124 -5.88 11.57 -23.86
C GLU A 124 -5.04 10.73 -24.85
N LYS A 125 -3.76 11.08 -25.00
CA LYS A 125 -2.83 10.34 -25.85
C LYS A 125 -2.54 8.93 -25.33
N PHE A 126 -2.38 8.78 -24.01
CA PHE A 126 -2.13 7.49 -23.37
C PHE A 126 -3.33 6.55 -23.49
N HIS A 127 -4.54 7.06 -23.26
CA HIS A 127 -5.77 6.30 -23.43
C HIS A 127 -6.05 5.91 -24.87
N ALA A 128 -5.56 6.69 -25.84
CA ALA A 128 -5.65 6.38 -27.27
C ALA A 128 -4.53 5.44 -27.77
N PHE A 129 -3.43 5.30 -27.02
CA PHE A 129 -2.29 4.48 -27.42
C PHE A 129 -2.64 3.00 -27.49
N ARG A 130 -2.20 2.34 -28.56
CA ARG A 130 -2.35 0.90 -28.78
C ARG A 130 -0.96 0.30 -29.01
N PRO A 131 -0.40 -0.48 -28.06
CA PRO A 131 0.84 -1.23 -28.29
C PRO A 131 0.66 -2.19 -29.47
N GLY A 132 1.70 -2.35 -30.29
CA GLY A 132 1.66 -2.96 -31.63
C GLY A 132 1.34 -4.46 -31.76
N ASP A 133 0.83 -5.12 -30.72
CA ASP A 133 0.51 -6.56 -30.71
C ASP A 133 -0.97 -6.88 -31.03
N GLY A 134 -1.69 -5.95 -31.65
CA GLY A 134 -3.05 -6.19 -32.18
C GLY A 134 -4.18 -6.29 -31.16
N ALA A 135 -3.89 -6.25 -29.87
CA ALA A 135 -4.91 -6.21 -28.84
C ALA A 135 -5.51 -4.82 -28.69
N ALA A 136 -6.83 -4.71 -28.59
CA ALA A 136 -7.56 -3.45 -28.34
C ALA A 136 -7.36 -2.96 -26.91
N SER A 137 -6.14 -2.56 -26.57
CA SER A 137 -5.77 -2.20 -25.21
C SER A 137 -5.30 -0.77 -25.14
N SER A 138 -5.99 0.06 -24.34
CA SER A 138 -5.53 1.40 -24.00
C SER A 138 -4.58 1.35 -22.82
N VAL A 139 -3.68 2.34 -22.71
CA VAL A 139 -2.79 2.48 -21.55
C VAL A 139 -3.48 3.36 -20.51
N VAL A 140 -3.62 2.85 -19.29
CA VAL A 140 -4.08 3.60 -18.12
C VAL A 140 -2.87 3.83 -17.23
N HIS A 141 -2.69 5.06 -16.73
CA HIS A 141 -1.56 5.40 -15.86
C HIS A 141 -1.68 4.73 -14.48
N GLY A 142 -2.85 4.80 -13.87
CA GLY A 142 -3.20 4.10 -12.64
C GLY A 142 -2.62 4.67 -11.33
N ASP A 143 -1.75 5.71 -11.37
CA ASP A 143 -1.16 6.32 -10.16
C ASP A 143 -1.00 7.84 -10.30
N ILE A 144 -2.05 8.52 -10.78
CA ILE A 144 -2.08 9.98 -10.85
C ILE A 144 -2.19 10.55 -9.44
N LYS A 145 -1.19 11.33 -9.04
CA LYS A 145 -1.13 12.02 -7.74
C LYS A 145 -0.07 13.13 -7.78
N PRO A 146 -0.06 14.09 -6.85
CA PRO A 146 0.89 15.20 -6.88
C PRO A 146 2.37 14.81 -6.92
N SER A 147 2.78 13.68 -6.31
CA SER A 147 4.17 13.23 -6.36
C SER A 147 4.59 12.71 -7.75
N ASN A 148 3.64 12.31 -8.58
CA ASN A 148 3.87 11.79 -9.93
C ASN A 148 3.59 12.82 -11.04
N ILE A 149 3.34 14.07 -10.67
CA ILE A 149 3.22 15.22 -11.60
C ILE A 149 4.42 16.12 -11.36
N HIS A 150 5.23 16.32 -12.39
CA HIS A 150 6.42 17.16 -12.33
C HIS A 150 6.19 18.48 -13.04
N LEU A 151 6.55 19.58 -12.38
CA LEU A 151 6.52 20.92 -12.91
C LEU A 151 7.94 21.35 -13.21
N GLY A 152 8.28 21.43 -14.50
CA GLY A 152 9.57 21.95 -14.97
C GLY A 152 9.70 23.44 -14.74
N LEU A 153 10.90 24.00 -14.93
CA LEU A 153 11.21 25.42 -14.71
C LEU A 153 10.28 26.37 -15.49
N ASN A 154 9.82 25.94 -16.68
CA ASN A 154 8.91 26.72 -17.54
C ASN A 154 7.43 26.34 -17.33
N GLU A 155 7.06 25.85 -16.15
CA GLU A 155 5.70 25.34 -15.86
C GLU A 155 5.26 24.18 -16.78
N THR A 156 6.19 23.53 -17.48
CA THR A 156 5.90 22.35 -18.30
C THR A 156 5.47 21.20 -17.39
N VAL A 157 4.27 20.68 -17.59
CA VAL A 157 3.71 19.58 -16.81
C VAL A 157 4.08 18.24 -17.44
N ARG A 158 4.61 17.33 -16.64
CA ARG A 158 4.99 15.96 -17.06
C ARG A 158 4.45 14.94 -16.08
N LEU A 159 3.88 13.86 -16.61
CA LEU A 159 3.54 12.69 -15.81
C LEU A 159 4.77 11.80 -15.65
N LEU A 160 4.98 11.34 -14.41
CA LEU A 160 6.08 10.47 -14.01
C LEU A 160 5.54 9.14 -13.50
N ASP A 161 6.41 8.13 -13.50
CA ASP A 161 6.23 6.84 -12.84
C ASP A 161 5.10 5.97 -13.43
N PHE A 162 5.44 5.26 -14.50
CA PHE A 162 4.57 4.31 -15.19
C PHE A 162 4.62 2.89 -14.60
N GLY A 163 5.24 2.69 -13.43
CA GLY A 163 5.42 1.37 -12.80
C GLY A 163 4.10 0.62 -12.52
N ILE A 164 2.97 1.33 -12.44
CA ILE A 164 1.64 0.73 -12.29
C ILE A 164 0.83 0.82 -13.58
N ALA A 165 1.37 1.45 -14.62
CA ALA A 165 0.68 1.60 -15.89
C ALA A 165 0.26 0.24 -16.45
N LYS A 166 -0.98 0.14 -16.89
CA LYS A 166 -1.55 -1.10 -17.44
C LYS A 166 -1.99 -0.90 -18.87
N THR A 167 -1.67 -1.92 -19.66
CA THR A 167 -2.38 -2.15 -20.89
C THR A 167 -3.66 -2.93 -20.53
N LEU A 168 -4.82 -2.35 -20.75
CA LEU A 168 -6.09 -3.01 -20.50
C LEU A 168 -6.25 -4.15 -21.53
N ARG A 169 -5.98 -5.38 -21.10
CA ARG A 169 -6.32 -6.60 -21.84
C ARG A 169 -7.59 -7.19 -21.24
N PRO A 170 -8.51 -7.69 -22.07
CA PRO A 170 -9.76 -8.31 -21.57
C PRO A 170 -9.54 -9.49 -20.62
N ASP A 171 -8.36 -10.13 -20.66
CA ASP A 171 -8.08 -11.42 -20.02
C ASP A 171 -7.20 -11.32 -18.76
N CYS A 172 -6.81 -10.13 -18.32
CA CYS A 172 -5.90 -9.92 -17.17
C CYS A 172 -6.48 -8.96 -16.14
N ASP A 173 -7.41 -9.43 -15.32
CA ASP A 173 -8.09 -8.68 -14.25
C ASP A 173 -7.34 -8.67 -12.90
N PHE A 174 -6.03 -8.98 -12.84
CA PHE A 174 -5.30 -8.91 -11.58
C PHE A 174 -4.79 -7.51 -11.28
N THR A 175 -5.55 -6.79 -10.47
CA THR A 175 -5.16 -5.53 -9.86
C THR A 175 -4.51 -5.81 -8.51
N PHE A 176 -3.25 -5.37 -8.35
CA PHE A 176 -2.61 -5.36 -7.04
C PHE A 176 -3.27 -4.30 -6.15
N HIS A 177 -4.03 -4.71 -5.14
CA HIS A 177 -4.69 -3.84 -4.17
C HIS A 177 -3.74 -2.96 -3.35
N ASN A 178 -2.43 -3.20 -3.40
CA ASN A 178 -1.45 -2.53 -2.54
C ASN A 178 -0.58 -1.48 -3.24
N PHE A 179 -0.77 -1.21 -4.54
CA PHE A 179 0.00 -0.21 -5.26
C PHE A 179 -0.84 1.03 -5.57
N GLY A 180 -0.61 2.09 -4.83
CA GLY A 180 -1.20 3.41 -5.00
C GLY A 180 -1.52 4.07 -3.66
N SER A 181 -1.62 5.39 -3.65
CA SER A 181 -2.05 6.14 -2.46
C SER A 181 -3.59 6.11 -2.41
N PRO A 182 -4.23 5.49 -1.39
CA PRO A 182 -5.68 5.30 -1.32
C PRO A 182 -6.48 6.60 -1.52
N SER A 183 -5.92 7.74 -1.12
CA SER A 183 -6.56 9.07 -1.26
C SER A 183 -6.93 9.45 -2.70
N TYR A 184 -6.25 8.86 -3.71
CA TYR A 184 -6.46 9.15 -5.14
C TYR A 184 -7.18 8.03 -5.87
N CYS A 185 -7.49 6.92 -5.18
CA CYS A 185 -8.22 5.80 -5.75
C CYS A 185 -9.70 6.14 -5.92
N SER A 186 -10.28 5.75 -7.05
CA SER A 186 -11.72 5.89 -7.29
C SER A 186 -12.53 4.88 -6.48
N PRO A 187 -13.83 5.17 -6.19
CA PRO A 187 -14.69 4.25 -5.44
C PRO A 187 -14.74 2.84 -6.05
N GLU A 188 -14.84 2.72 -7.37
CA GLU A 188 -14.87 1.45 -8.09
C GLU A 188 -13.52 0.72 -8.04
N ARG A 189 -12.40 1.43 -8.07
CA ARG A 189 -11.10 0.82 -7.90
C ARG A 189 -10.93 0.23 -6.50
N LEU A 190 -11.38 0.93 -5.47
CA LEU A 190 -11.35 0.44 -4.09
C LEU A 190 -12.33 -0.72 -3.86
N GLY A 191 -13.46 -0.78 -4.59
CA GLY A 191 -14.49 -1.81 -4.43
C GLY A 191 -14.31 -3.02 -5.33
N LEU A 192 -13.96 -2.81 -6.59
CA LEU A 192 -13.95 -3.85 -7.63
C LEU A 192 -12.57 -4.15 -8.18
N SER A 193 -11.53 -3.46 -7.70
CA SER A 193 -10.16 -3.58 -8.22
C SER A 193 -10.01 -3.29 -9.71
N GLN A 194 -11.01 -2.67 -10.31
CA GLN A 194 -10.97 -2.28 -11.72
C GLN A 194 -10.17 -0.99 -11.88
N VAL A 195 -9.14 -1.05 -12.72
CA VAL A 195 -8.36 0.12 -13.12
C VAL A 195 -8.64 0.35 -14.59
N ASP A 196 -9.41 1.38 -14.88
CA ASP A 196 -9.76 1.83 -16.21
C ASP A 196 -9.44 3.32 -16.40
N GLN A 197 -9.78 3.88 -17.56
CA GLN A 197 -9.60 5.29 -17.83
C GLN A 197 -10.34 6.20 -16.84
N GLN A 198 -11.48 5.75 -16.30
CA GLN A 198 -12.25 6.51 -15.31
C GLN A 198 -11.51 6.67 -13.98
N ALA A 199 -10.67 5.67 -13.61
CA ALA A 199 -9.82 5.77 -12.43
C ALA A 199 -8.77 6.88 -12.56
N ASP A 200 -8.19 7.09 -13.75
CA ASP A 200 -7.27 8.21 -14.01
C ASP A 200 -8.00 9.56 -13.92
N LEU A 201 -9.20 9.67 -14.51
CA LEU A 201 -9.99 10.92 -14.49
C LEU A 201 -10.42 11.30 -13.07
N TRP A 202 -10.79 10.32 -12.24
CA TRP A 202 -11.05 10.54 -10.82
C TRP A 202 -9.80 11.07 -10.12
N ALA A 203 -8.64 10.45 -10.33
CA ALA A 203 -7.38 10.83 -9.70
C ALA A 203 -6.92 12.25 -10.11
N VAL A 204 -7.18 12.66 -11.37
CA VAL A 204 -7.00 14.06 -11.80
C VAL A 204 -7.96 14.98 -11.05
N GLY A 205 -9.21 14.58 -10.87
CA GLY A 205 -10.20 15.33 -10.08
C GLY A 205 -9.77 15.52 -8.62
N VAL A 206 -9.28 14.47 -7.98
CA VAL A 206 -8.72 14.52 -6.61
C VAL A 206 -7.52 15.45 -6.54
N THR A 207 -6.60 15.34 -7.50
CA THR A 207 -5.40 16.18 -7.57
C THR A 207 -5.75 17.65 -7.79
N LEU A 208 -6.71 17.93 -8.67
CA LEU A 208 -7.22 19.29 -8.92
C LEU A 208 -7.87 19.87 -7.66
N TYR A 209 -8.70 19.07 -6.97
CA TYR A 209 -9.26 19.46 -5.68
C TYR A 209 -8.17 19.82 -4.68
N GLU A 210 -7.15 18.96 -4.53
CA GLU A 210 -6.05 19.17 -3.60
C GLU A 210 -5.22 20.41 -3.93
N MET A 211 -4.94 20.68 -5.21
CA MET A 211 -4.26 21.90 -5.62
C MET A 211 -4.98 23.16 -5.14
N VAL A 212 -6.31 23.17 -5.20
CA VAL A 212 -7.14 24.34 -4.82
C VAL A 212 -7.40 24.40 -3.32
N ALA A 213 -7.61 23.25 -2.68
CA ALA A 213 -7.97 23.17 -1.27
C ALA A 213 -6.75 23.09 -0.33
N GLY A 214 -5.58 22.63 -0.83
CA GLY A 214 -4.37 22.37 -0.06
C GLY A 214 -4.36 21.02 0.64
N SER A 215 -5.38 20.19 0.43
CA SER A 215 -5.47 18.84 0.98
C SER A 215 -6.45 17.99 0.16
N PRO A 216 -6.33 16.65 0.16
CA PRO A 216 -7.25 15.77 -0.55
C PRO A 216 -8.71 15.92 -0.11
N PRO A 217 -9.69 15.62 -0.99
CA PRO A 217 -11.13 15.77 -0.72
C PRO A 217 -11.63 14.90 0.43
N TYR A 218 -10.99 13.75 0.64
CA TYR A 218 -11.30 12.80 1.68
C TYR A 218 -10.09 12.58 2.58
N GLN A 219 -10.30 12.59 3.89
CA GLN A 219 -9.26 12.36 4.89
C GLN A 219 -9.84 11.55 6.04
N ALA A 220 -9.09 10.58 6.54
CA ALA A 220 -9.42 9.80 7.71
C ALA A 220 -8.13 9.45 8.48
N GLU A 221 -8.29 8.99 9.73
CA GLU A 221 -7.18 8.64 10.61
C GLU A 221 -6.46 7.36 10.16
N ASP A 222 -7.16 6.45 9.52
CA ASP A 222 -6.61 5.20 8.99
C ASP A 222 -7.10 4.93 7.56
N THR A 223 -6.35 4.08 6.85
CA THR A 223 -6.60 3.73 5.45
C THR A 223 -7.99 3.12 5.25
N ARG A 224 -8.44 2.22 6.12
CA ARG A 224 -9.74 1.56 5.99
C ARG A 224 -10.92 2.53 6.18
N LYS A 225 -10.78 3.50 7.09
CA LYS A 225 -11.79 4.58 7.24
C LYS A 225 -11.81 5.47 6.01
N LEU A 226 -10.64 5.78 5.45
CA LEU A 226 -10.51 6.57 4.23
C LEU A 226 -11.19 5.89 3.04
N GLU A 227 -10.89 4.62 2.80
CA GLU A 227 -11.49 3.82 1.73
C GLU A 227 -13.02 3.77 1.85
N ARG A 228 -13.54 3.47 3.05
CA ARG A 228 -14.98 3.50 3.32
C ARG A 228 -15.59 4.88 3.07
N LEU A 229 -14.89 5.95 3.41
CA LEU A 229 -15.36 7.31 3.19
C LEU A 229 -15.46 7.61 1.69
N ILE A 230 -14.47 7.23 0.90
CA ILE A 230 -14.48 7.39 -0.57
C ILE A 230 -15.62 6.58 -1.20
N GLN A 231 -15.80 5.32 -0.78
CA GLN A 231 -16.86 4.43 -1.28
C GLN A 231 -18.28 4.83 -0.83
N SER A 232 -18.41 5.62 0.23
CA SER A 232 -19.72 5.98 0.80
C SER A 232 -20.58 6.87 -0.09
N GLY A 233 -20.04 7.40 -1.19
CA GLY A 233 -20.74 8.35 -2.05
C GLY A 233 -21.02 9.70 -1.40
N ARG A 234 -20.46 9.99 -0.22
CA ARG A 234 -20.62 11.30 0.44
C ARG A 234 -19.88 12.38 -0.33
N PRO A 235 -20.41 13.62 -0.33
CA PRO A 235 -19.71 14.75 -0.94
C PRO A 235 -18.35 14.98 -0.28
N PRO A 236 -17.34 15.41 -1.04
CA PRO A 236 -16.07 15.85 -0.49
C PRO A 236 -16.27 17.09 0.40
N ARG A 237 -15.25 17.43 1.17
CA ARG A 237 -15.25 18.69 1.91
C ARG A 237 -15.54 19.87 0.96
N ALA A 238 -16.18 20.92 1.47
CA ALA A 238 -16.45 22.10 0.66
C ALA A 238 -15.13 22.76 0.19
N LEU A 239 -15.07 23.10 -1.08
CA LEU A 239 -13.97 23.87 -1.64
C LEU A 239 -13.94 25.29 -1.05
N PRO A 240 -12.75 25.90 -0.92
CA PRO A 240 -12.61 27.28 -0.42
C PRO A 240 -13.50 28.27 -1.19
N SER A 241 -13.93 29.33 -0.52
CA SER A 241 -14.70 30.41 -1.16
C SER A 241 -13.93 31.09 -2.31
N SER A 242 -12.60 31.09 -2.25
CA SER A 242 -11.69 31.59 -3.29
C SER A 242 -11.67 30.73 -4.56
N CYS A 243 -12.21 29.51 -4.55
CA CYS A 243 -12.33 28.71 -5.77
C CYS A 243 -13.48 29.24 -6.62
N PRO A 244 -13.24 29.57 -7.92
CA PRO A 244 -14.29 30.04 -8.83
C PRO A 244 -15.43 29.03 -8.98
N ALA A 245 -16.67 29.51 -9.05
CA ALA A 245 -17.84 28.65 -9.16
C ALA A 245 -17.83 27.70 -10.37
N PRO A 246 -17.40 28.10 -11.59
CA PRO A 246 -17.27 27.18 -12.71
C PRO A 246 -16.25 26.07 -12.43
N LEU A 247 -15.12 26.37 -11.77
CA LEU A 247 -14.13 25.37 -11.42
C LEU A 247 -14.63 24.40 -10.33
N LYS A 248 -15.45 24.89 -9.39
CA LYS A 248 -16.16 24.01 -8.43
C LYS A 248 -17.07 23.01 -9.13
N ALA A 249 -17.79 23.43 -10.18
CA ALA A 249 -18.64 22.55 -10.98
C ALA A 249 -17.81 21.48 -11.70
N VAL A 250 -16.67 21.88 -12.33
CA VAL A 250 -15.74 20.96 -13.00
C VAL A 250 -15.19 19.91 -12.02
N ILE A 251 -14.71 20.33 -10.85
CA ILE A 251 -14.21 19.43 -9.80
C ILE A 251 -15.34 18.52 -9.32
N GLY A 252 -16.54 19.06 -9.09
CA GLY A 252 -17.70 18.28 -8.65
C GLY A 252 -18.09 17.19 -9.64
N LYS A 253 -18.06 17.48 -10.94
CA LYS A 253 -18.31 16.49 -12.01
C LYS A 253 -17.21 15.41 -12.04
N ALA A 254 -15.94 15.78 -11.96
CA ALA A 254 -14.84 14.83 -11.96
C ALA A 254 -14.88 13.87 -10.76
N LEU A 255 -15.36 14.34 -9.60
CA LEU A 255 -15.49 13.58 -8.35
C LEU A 255 -16.90 13.01 -8.13
N ALA A 256 -17.76 12.93 -9.15
CA ALA A 256 -19.06 12.29 -9.02
C ALA A 256 -18.91 10.82 -8.59
N PRO A 257 -19.68 10.33 -7.59
CA PRO A 257 -19.55 8.94 -7.11
C PRO A 257 -19.80 7.92 -8.20
N ALA A 258 -20.84 8.16 -9.03
CA ALA A 258 -21.19 7.31 -10.16
C ALA A 258 -20.31 7.65 -11.38
N ALA A 259 -19.56 6.67 -11.89
CA ALA A 259 -18.65 6.86 -13.02
C ALA A 259 -19.37 7.39 -14.29
N GLU A 260 -20.64 7.05 -14.46
CA GLU A 260 -21.49 7.51 -15.58
C GLU A 260 -21.73 9.02 -15.56
N ARG A 261 -21.64 9.64 -14.38
CA ARG A 261 -21.82 11.09 -14.19
C ARG A 261 -20.53 11.89 -14.33
N ARG A 262 -19.38 11.22 -14.43
CA ARG A 262 -18.07 11.85 -14.64
C ARG A 262 -17.86 12.22 -16.12
N TYR A 263 -16.72 12.83 -16.38
CA TYR A 263 -16.24 13.00 -17.75
C TYR A 263 -16.03 11.65 -18.42
N LYS A 264 -16.41 11.55 -19.70
CA LYS A 264 -16.31 10.27 -20.44
C LYS A 264 -14.92 10.01 -21.00
N SER A 265 -14.09 11.05 -21.10
CA SER A 265 -12.72 10.96 -21.59
C SER A 265 -11.85 12.07 -20.99
N ALA A 266 -10.54 11.90 -21.09
CA ALA A 266 -9.57 12.92 -20.72
C ALA A 266 -9.71 14.19 -21.59
N ALA A 267 -10.04 14.03 -22.88
CA ALA A 267 -10.36 15.14 -23.78
C ALA A 267 -11.53 15.98 -23.25
N ALA A 268 -12.67 15.34 -22.94
CA ALA A 268 -13.84 16.06 -22.44
C ALA A 268 -13.57 16.79 -21.11
N PHE A 269 -12.73 16.24 -20.26
CA PHE A 269 -12.31 16.91 -19.01
C PHE A 269 -11.36 18.09 -19.32
N GLY A 270 -10.41 17.89 -20.21
CA GLY A 270 -9.49 18.95 -20.69
C GLY A 270 -10.21 20.11 -21.34
N ASP A 271 -11.20 19.83 -22.20
CA ASP A 271 -12.01 20.85 -22.89
C ASP A 271 -12.80 21.72 -21.90
N ASP A 272 -13.34 21.12 -20.85
CA ASP A 272 -14.09 21.85 -19.82
C ASP A 272 -13.16 22.72 -18.94
N LEU A 273 -11.94 22.24 -18.66
CA LEU A 273 -10.88 23.04 -18.02
C LEU A 273 -10.42 24.19 -18.92
N LYS A 274 -10.29 23.95 -20.22
CA LYS A 274 -9.96 24.97 -21.21
C LYS A 274 -11.03 26.05 -21.29
N ALA A 275 -12.31 25.65 -21.37
CA ALA A 275 -13.44 26.57 -21.33
C ALA A 275 -13.40 27.48 -20.09
N PHE A 276 -13.11 26.90 -18.91
CA PHE A 276 -12.92 27.68 -17.68
C PHE A 276 -11.77 28.68 -17.79
N LEU A 277 -10.63 28.27 -18.33
CA LEU A 277 -9.45 29.14 -18.49
C LEU A 277 -9.68 30.30 -19.48
N GLU A 278 -10.51 30.08 -20.50
CA GLU A 278 -10.92 31.06 -21.51
C GLU A 278 -12.09 31.94 -21.04
N GLY A 279 -12.63 31.70 -19.83
CA GLY A 279 -13.79 32.41 -19.31
C GLY A 279 -15.10 32.03 -19.99
N ALA A 280 -15.13 30.93 -20.75
CA ALA A 280 -16.32 30.38 -21.38
C ALA A 280 -17.14 29.54 -20.39
N GLU A 281 -18.41 29.31 -20.75
CA GLU A 281 -19.29 28.48 -19.94
C GLU A 281 -18.89 27.00 -20.02
N THR A 282 -18.60 26.37 -18.86
CA THR A 282 -18.21 24.96 -18.77
C THR A 282 -19.39 24.02 -18.98
N ALA A 283 -19.16 22.83 -19.55
CA ALA A 283 -20.19 21.80 -19.66
C ALA A 283 -20.72 21.38 -18.28
N ALA A 284 -19.83 21.26 -17.29
CA ALA A 284 -20.19 21.00 -15.90
C ALA A 284 -21.08 22.12 -15.29
N GLY A 285 -20.88 23.38 -15.71
CA GLY A 285 -21.68 24.52 -15.27
C GLY A 285 -23.09 24.52 -15.86
N LYS A 286 -23.25 23.98 -17.09
CA LYS A 286 -24.56 23.84 -17.76
C LYS A 286 -25.44 22.75 -17.17
N GLU A 287 -24.82 21.72 -16.58
CA GLU A 287 -25.53 20.63 -15.92
C GLU A 287 -26.19 21.17 -14.65
N LYS A 288 -27.53 21.41 -14.71
CA LYS A 288 -28.34 22.00 -13.61
C LYS A 288 -28.40 21.15 -12.34
N HIS A 289 -27.84 19.93 -12.35
CA HIS A 289 -27.82 19.02 -11.22
C HIS A 289 -26.40 18.86 -10.74
N SER A 290 -26.11 19.39 -9.57
CA SER A 290 -24.90 19.01 -8.84
C SER A 290 -24.83 17.49 -8.78
N ALA A 291 -23.68 16.92 -9.15
CA ALA A 291 -23.43 15.47 -9.07
C ALA A 291 -23.71 14.88 -7.67
N TRP A 292 -23.93 15.75 -6.69
CA TRP A 292 -24.14 15.48 -5.27
C TRP A 292 -25.53 15.85 -4.74
N ASN A 293 -26.46 16.36 -5.59
CA ASN A 293 -27.86 16.52 -5.16
C ASN A 293 -28.55 15.14 -5.20
N PRO A 294 -29.04 14.62 -4.06
CA PRO A 294 -30.01 13.54 -4.11
C PRO A 294 -31.24 14.04 -4.87
N ASP A 295 -31.88 13.16 -5.64
CA ASP A 295 -33.08 13.43 -6.40
C ASP A 295 -34.03 14.36 -5.63
N PRO A 296 -34.50 15.47 -6.20
CA PRO A 296 -35.43 16.41 -5.52
C PRO A 296 -36.85 15.88 -5.58
N THR A 297 -37.12 14.67 -5.12
CA THR A 297 -38.48 14.13 -5.03
C THR A 297 -38.91 13.94 -3.59
N VAL A 298 -38.62 14.91 -2.71
CA VAL A 298 -39.41 15.12 -1.48
C VAL A 298 -39.40 16.61 -1.16
N GLU A 299 -40.06 17.42 -1.94
CA GLU A 299 -40.58 18.67 -1.43
C GLU A 299 -42.03 18.45 -0.99
N SER A 300 -42.24 18.64 0.30
CA SER A 300 -43.56 18.69 0.93
C SER A 300 -44.38 19.84 0.37
N GLY A 301 -45.19 19.58 -0.65
CA GLY A 301 -46.23 20.48 -1.08
C GLY A 301 -47.41 20.42 -0.15
N GLN A 302 -47.59 21.45 0.67
CA GLN A 302 -48.91 21.76 1.25
C GLN A 302 -49.88 22.09 0.12
N ALA A 303 -50.77 21.19 -0.19
CA ALA A 303 -51.89 21.46 -1.07
C ALA A 303 -53.20 21.43 -0.28
N SER A 304 -53.86 22.58 -0.29
CA SER A 304 -55.21 22.84 0.19
C SER A 304 -56.23 21.86 -0.38
N LYS A 305 -57.10 21.35 0.50
CA LYS A 305 -58.19 20.46 0.17
C LYS A 305 -59.31 21.22 -0.58
N PRO A 306 -59.87 20.65 -1.65
CA PRO A 306 -61.29 20.84 -1.98
C PRO A 306 -62.08 19.57 -1.60
N ARG A 307 -63.12 19.76 -0.82
CA ARG A 307 -64.16 18.76 -0.58
C ARG A 307 -64.85 18.43 -1.91
N ARG A 308 -64.89 17.14 -2.27
CA ARG A 308 -65.83 16.67 -3.27
C ARG A 308 -66.39 15.30 -2.94
N THR A 309 -67.69 15.20 -3.09
CA THR A 309 -68.56 14.09 -2.80
C THR A 309 -68.23 12.78 -3.53
N TRP A 310 -68.32 11.71 -2.80
CA TRP A 310 -68.02 10.34 -3.20
C TRP A 310 -69.14 9.72 -4.03
N ARG A 311 -68.83 9.24 -5.25
CA ARG A 311 -69.59 8.22 -6.00
C ARG A 311 -68.60 7.13 -6.44
N PRO A 312 -68.87 5.81 -6.24
CA PRO A 312 -67.97 4.76 -6.61
C PRO A 312 -68.02 4.52 -8.13
N ASN A 313 -66.94 4.86 -8.81
CA ASN A 313 -66.81 4.73 -10.26
C ASN A 313 -65.83 3.60 -10.63
N LYS A 314 -65.98 3.08 -11.87
CA LYS A 314 -65.16 2.03 -12.53
C LYS A 314 -63.62 2.22 -12.37
N ALA A 315 -63.16 3.43 -12.05
CA ALA A 315 -61.78 3.76 -11.72
C ALA A 315 -61.23 3.00 -10.49
N LEU A 316 -62.06 2.69 -9.47
CA LEU A 316 -61.59 1.96 -8.27
C LEU A 316 -61.27 0.50 -8.57
N ARG A 317 -61.97 -0.12 -9.53
CA ARG A 317 -61.65 -1.50 -9.98
C ARG A 317 -60.40 -1.54 -10.85
N MET A 318 -60.11 -0.46 -11.60
CA MET A 318 -58.89 -0.33 -12.41
C MET A 318 -57.67 -0.02 -11.53
N ALA A 319 -57.81 0.84 -10.50
CA ALA A 319 -56.77 1.14 -9.52
C ALA A 319 -56.37 -0.13 -8.71
N GLY A 320 -57.36 -0.96 -8.31
CA GLY A 320 -57.08 -2.26 -7.65
C GLY A 320 -56.34 -3.25 -8.55
N ARG A 321 -56.63 -3.28 -9.86
CA ARG A 321 -55.89 -4.11 -10.82
C ARG A 321 -54.49 -3.60 -11.09
N ILE A 322 -54.29 -2.28 -11.14
CA ILE A 322 -52.96 -1.66 -11.29
C ILE A 322 -52.13 -1.88 -10.01
N ALA A 323 -52.72 -1.71 -8.83
CA ALA A 323 -52.05 -1.97 -7.55
C ALA A 323 -51.66 -3.46 -7.39
N GLY A 324 -52.55 -4.39 -7.83
CA GLY A 324 -52.26 -5.82 -7.85
C GLY A 324 -51.13 -6.16 -8.83
N ALA A 325 -51.15 -5.60 -10.04
CA ALA A 325 -50.08 -5.79 -11.02
C ALA A 325 -48.73 -5.22 -10.52
N LEU A 326 -48.75 -4.02 -9.90
CA LEU A 326 -47.57 -3.41 -9.29
C LEU A 326 -47.03 -4.25 -8.14
N GLY A 327 -47.92 -4.82 -7.31
CA GLY A 327 -47.56 -5.76 -6.24
C GLY A 327 -46.90 -7.03 -6.76
N CYS A 328 -47.43 -7.61 -7.86
CA CYS A 328 -46.82 -8.77 -8.50
C CYS A 328 -45.45 -8.46 -9.12
N VAL A 329 -45.26 -7.29 -9.73
CA VAL A 329 -43.98 -6.83 -10.28
C VAL A 329 -42.96 -6.60 -9.16
N LEU A 330 -43.36 -5.96 -8.06
CA LEU A 330 -42.51 -5.75 -6.91
C LEU A 330 -42.13 -7.08 -6.22
N ALA A 331 -43.09 -7.99 -6.09
CA ALA A 331 -42.82 -9.34 -5.56
C ALA A 331 -41.90 -10.16 -6.48
N GLY A 332 -42.10 -10.09 -7.80
CA GLY A 332 -41.23 -10.71 -8.80
C GLY A 332 -39.83 -10.11 -8.79
N MET A 333 -39.70 -8.80 -8.64
CA MET A 333 -38.41 -8.11 -8.53
C MET A 333 -37.71 -8.45 -7.22
N ALA A 334 -38.42 -8.52 -6.08
CA ALA A 334 -37.87 -8.95 -4.80
C ALA A 334 -37.41 -10.41 -4.85
N LEU A 335 -38.15 -11.29 -5.51
CA LEU A 335 -37.77 -12.69 -5.72
C LEU A 335 -36.54 -12.81 -6.63
N PHE A 336 -36.49 -12.04 -7.71
CA PHE A 336 -35.35 -12.00 -8.64
C PHE A 336 -34.08 -11.49 -7.94
N ILE A 337 -34.19 -10.40 -7.16
CA ILE A 337 -33.11 -9.85 -6.38
C ILE A 337 -32.65 -10.91 -5.34
N GLY A 338 -33.59 -11.49 -4.59
CA GLY A 338 -33.29 -12.50 -3.58
C GLY A 338 -32.60 -13.73 -4.17
N THR A 339 -33.07 -14.25 -5.31
CA THR A 339 -32.43 -15.40 -5.98
C THR A 339 -31.06 -15.06 -6.57
N SER A 340 -30.90 -13.84 -7.08
CA SER A 340 -29.60 -13.33 -7.56
C SER A 340 -28.58 -13.24 -6.42
N TYR A 341 -28.96 -12.62 -5.28
CA TYR A 341 -28.11 -12.57 -4.08
C TYR A 341 -27.78 -13.95 -3.55
N TYR A 342 -28.76 -14.84 -3.45
CA TYR A 342 -28.56 -16.21 -2.98
C TYR A 342 -27.63 -17.01 -3.89
N SER A 343 -27.75 -16.88 -5.21
CA SER A 343 -26.87 -17.55 -6.16
C SER A 343 -25.43 -17.03 -6.12
N ARG A 344 -25.24 -15.72 -5.88
CA ARG A 344 -23.90 -15.13 -5.65
C ARG A 344 -23.28 -15.65 -4.36
N TYR A 345 -24.04 -15.63 -3.26
CA TYR A 345 -23.59 -16.20 -1.99
C TYR A 345 -23.16 -17.66 -2.14
N TRP A 346 -23.95 -18.50 -2.81
CA TRP A 346 -23.64 -19.92 -2.97
C TRP A 346 -22.36 -20.16 -3.78
N ARG A 347 -22.15 -19.43 -4.85
CA ARG A 347 -20.93 -19.51 -5.67
C ARG A 347 -19.71 -19.05 -4.85
N ALA A 348 -19.81 -17.89 -4.24
CA ALA A 348 -18.71 -17.32 -3.44
C ALA A 348 -18.41 -18.15 -2.19
N SER A 349 -19.41 -18.71 -1.49
CA SER A 349 -19.20 -19.58 -0.34
C SER A 349 -18.50 -20.90 -0.71
N ARG A 350 -18.80 -21.44 -1.90
CA ARG A 350 -18.10 -22.64 -2.43
C ARG A 350 -16.63 -22.32 -2.73
N GLN A 351 -16.36 -21.19 -3.36
CA GLN A 351 -15.01 -20.72 -3.65
C GLN A 351 -14.24 -20.46 -2.35
N LEU A 352 -14.85 -19.76 -1.38
CA LEU A 352 -14.28 -19.47 -0.08
C LEU A 352 -13.85 -20.72 0.69
N ARG A 353 -14.67 -21.79 0.66
CA ARG A 353 -14.33 -23.07 1.29
C ARG A 353 -13.13 -23.75 0.62
N ALA A 354 -12.89 -23.49 -0.67
CA ALA A 354 -11.78 -24.06 -1.42
C ALA A 354 -10.49 -23.24 -1.29
N THR A 355 -10.58 -21.91 -1.28
CA THR A 355 -9.43 -21.00 -1.38
C THR A 355 -9.10 -20.26 -0.09
N ALA A 356 -10.04 -20.22 0.88
CA ALA A 356 -9.95 -19.40 2.10
C ALA A 356 -9.58 -17.93 1.80
N ASP A 357 -10.14 -17.35 0.74
CA ASP A 357 -9.82 -16.02 0.29
C ASP A 357 -10.42 -14.95 1.22
N TRP A 358 -9.55 -14.15 1.85
CA TRP A 358 -9.97 -13.11 2.79
C TRP A 358 -10.74 -11.98 2.12
N SER A 359 -10.35 -11.59 0.93
CA SER A 359 -11.00 -10.52 0.18
C SER A 359 -12.45 -10.92 -0.16
N LEU A 360 -12.62 -12.14 -0.67
CA LEU A 360 -13.94 -12.69 -0.98
C LEU A 360 -14.83 -12.82 0.28
N TYR A 361 -14.25 -13.15 1.44
CA TYR A 361 -14.99 -13.19 2.71
C TYR A 361 -15.45 -11.80 3.14
N THR A 362 -14.54 -10.81 3.10
CA THR A 362 -14.88 -9.44 3.48
C THR A 362 -15.93 -8.84 2.56
N ASP A 363 -15.83 -9.09 1.26
CA ASP A 363 -16.83 -8.65 0.27
C ASP A 363 -18.21 -9.25 0.54
N LEU A 364 -18.27 -10.56 0.80
CA LEU A 364 -19.53 -11.23 1.16
C LEU A 364 -20.09 -10.68 2.48
N ARG A 365 -19.26 -10.52 3.48
CA ARG A 365 -19.68 -9.96 4.78
C ARG A 365 -20.30 -8.58 4.60
N ASP A 366 -19.66 -7.72 3.81
CA ASP A 366 -20.12 -6.36 3.60
C ASP A 366 -21.38 -6.30 2.73
N GLN A 367 -21.50 -7.15 1.69
CA GLN A 367 -22.72 -7.32 0.90
C GLN A 367 -23.93 -7.78 1.73
N PHE A 368 -23.72 -8.62 2.75
CA PHE A 368 -24.78 -9.14 3.60
C PHE A 368 -24.87 -8.46 4.97
N ALA A 369 -24.12 -7.37 5.20
CA ALA A 369 -24.07 -6.65 6.48
C ALA A 369 -25.44 -6.12 6.92
N PHE A 370 -26.33 -5.77 5.97
CA PHE A 370 -27.68 -5.30 6.26
C PHE A 370 -28.58 -6.34 6.95
N LEU A 371 -28.23 -7.63 6.86
CA LEU A 371 -28.94 -8.72 7.55
C LEU A 371 -28.49 -8.90 9.02
N GLY A 372 -27.42 -8.22 9.46
CA GLY A 372 -26.89 -8.30 10.81
C GLY A 372 -26.64 -9.75 11.23
N LYS A 373 -27.19 -10.14 12.41
CA LYS A 373 -27.05 -11.49 12.95
C LYS A 373 -27.68 -12.62 12.10
N TYR A 374 -28.51 -12.28 11.13
CA TYR A 374 -29.12 -13.23 10.22
C TYR A 374 -28.33 -13.38 8.91
N SER A 375 -27.16 -12.78 8.82
CA SER A 375 -26.30 -12.91 7.65
C SER A 375 -25.86 -14.36 7.45
N PRO A 376 -26.04 -14.95 6.26
CA PRO A 376 -25.59 -16.30 5.98
C PRO A 376 -24.05 -16.42 6.02
N VAL A 377 -23.34 -15.29 5.97
CA VAL A 377 -21.87 -15.22 6.03
C VAL A 377 -21.33 -15.59 7.41
N GLU A 378 -22.13 -15.45 8.46
CA GLU A 378 -21.74 -15.89 9.81
C GLU A 378 -21.41 -17.38 9.86
N ASN A 379 -22.08 -18.21 9.04
CA ASN A 379 -21.79 -19.64 8.94
C ASN A 379 -20.44 -19.97 8.30
N LEU A 380 -19.79 -18.99 7.67
CA LEU A 380 -18.47 -19.14 7.03
C LEU A 380 -17.32 -18.75 7.99
N ARG A 381 -17.61 -18.07 9.11
CA ARG A 381 -16.57 -17.60 10.05
C ARG A 381 -15.79 -18.76 10.67
N ALA A 382 -16.49 -19.77 11.20
CA ALA A 382 -15.83 -20.88 11.88
C ALA A 382 -14.92 -21.71 10.96
N PRO A 383 -15.35 -22.15 9.76
CA PRO A 383 -14.47 -22.90 8.86
C PRO A 383 -13.30 -22.06 8.33
N LEU A 384 -13.49 -20.77 8.08
CA LEU A 384 -12.41 -19.88 7.66
C LEU A 384 -11.41 -19.64 8.78
N ARG A 385 -11.90 -19.42 10.01
CA ARG A 385 -11.06 -19.30 11.18
C ARG A 385 -10.15 -20.51 11.31
N ALA A 386 -10.70 -21.72 11.29
CA ALA A 386 -9.92 -22.96 11.38
C ALA A 386 -8.88 -23.10 10.23
N ALA A 387 -9.24 -22.68 9.01
CA ALA A 387 -8.32 -22.68 7.89
C ALA A 387 -7.15 -21.70 8.11
N TYR A 388 -7.42 -20.50 8.62
CA TYR A 388 -6.38 -19.50 8.90
C TYR A 388 -5.51 -19.88 10.09
N GLU A 389 -6.07 -20.44 11.17
CA GLU A 389 -5.31 -20.98 12.30
C GLU A 389 -4.32 -22.06 11.83
N LYS A 390 -4.82 -23.01 11.02
CA LYS A 390 -3.99 -24.08 10.47
C LYS A 390 -2.87 -23.54 9.56
N THR A 391 -3.22 -22.64 8.64
CA THR A 391 -2.24 -22.08 7.70
C THR A 391 -1.21 -21.20 8.43
N GLY A 392 -1.65 -20.44 9.44
CA GLY A 392 -0.76 -19.64 10.28
C GLY A 392 0.22 -20.50 11.09
N ALA A 393 -0.26 -21.61 11.67
CA ALA A 393 0.60 -22.56 12.37
C ALA A 393 1.62 -23.22 11.42
N GLN A 394 1.19 -23.66 10.25
CA GLN A 394 2.10 -24.22 9.23
C GLN A 394 3.15 -23.20 8.76
N ALA A 395 2.78 -21.94 8.63
CA ALA A 395 3.73 -20.87 8.28
C ALA A 395 4.76 -20.64 9.40
N LEU A 396 4.38 -20.74 10.68
CA LEU A 396 5.30 -20.70 11.81
C LEU A 396 6.30 -21.85 11.74
N ASP A 397 5.83 -23.08 11.53
CA ASP A 397 6.67 -24.28 11.41
C ASP A 397 7.65 -24.15 10.22
N GLY A 398 7.20 -23.53 9.13
CA GLY A 398 8.02 -23.21 7.95
C GLY A 398 8.91 -21.97 8.09
N SER A 399 8.93 -21.30 9.24
CA SER A 399 9.66 -20.04 9.47
C SER A 399 9.28 -18.89 8.53
N ASP A 400 8.07 -18.89 7.99
CA ASP A 400 7.49 -17.82 7.19
C ASP A 400 6.69 -16.86 8.10
N TRP A 401 7.44 -16.01 8.79
CA TRP A 401 6.90 -15.17 9.88
C TRP A 401 5.86 -14.15 9.42
N GLU A 402 6.07 -13.54 8.25
CA GLU A 402 5.13 -12.56 7.68
C GLU A 402 3.79 -13.23 7.32
N LYS A 403 3.87 -14.39 6.70
CA LYS A 403 2.68 -15.18 6.38
C LYS A 403 1.97 -15.66 7.64
N ALA A 404 2.72 -16.13 8.63
CA ALA A 404 2.16 -16.54 9.93
C ALA A 404 1.43 -15.37 10.60
N GLU A 405 2.02 -14.18 10.65
CA GLU A 405 1.39 -12.97 11.22
C GLU A 405 0.08 -12.64 10.52
N VAL A 406 0.07 -12.63 9.17
CA VAL A 406 -1.13 -12.32 8.39
C VAL A 406 -2.25 -13.31 8.68
N PHE A 407 -1.98 -14.61 8.64
CA PHE A 407 -3.02 -15.62 8.80
C PHE A 407 -3.53 -15.73 10.24
N LEU A 408 -2.65 -15.62 11.24
CA LEU A 408 -3.07 -15.62 12.65
C LEU A 408 -3.85 -14.34 13.00
N THR A 409 -3.49 -13.19 12.44
CA THR A 409 -4.28 -11.96 12.62
C THR A 409 -5.68 -12.12 12.03
N ARG A 410 -5.81 -12.70 10.82
CA ARG A 410 -7.12 -12.97 10.20
C ARG A 410 -7.95 -13.96 11.01
N ALA A 411 -7.31 -14.97 11.60
CA ALA A 411 -8.00 -15.89 12.51
C ALA A 411 -8.57 -15.16 13.72
N MET A 412 -7.80 -14.24 14.32
CA MET A 412 -8.26 -13.40 15.44
C MET A 412 -9.41 -12.47 15.03
N ASP A 413 -9.36 -11.86 13.85
CA ASP A 413 -10.44 -11.04 13.31
C ASP A 413 -11.74 -11.84 13.10
N LEU A 414 -11.64 -13.15 12.89
CA LEU A 414 -12.78 -14.07 12.82
C LEU A 414 -13.24 -14.60 14.18
N GLY A 415 -12.69 -14.08 15.27
CA GLY A 415 -13.04 -14.46 16.62
C GLY A 415 -12.28 -15.67 17.15
N ALA A 416 -11.12 -16.00 16.56
CA ALA A 416 -10.16 -16.86 17.23
C ALA A 416 -9.65 -16.10 18.46
N GLY A 417 -9.81 -16.70 19.62
CA GLY A 417 -9.38 -16.12 20.89
C GLY A 417 -8.64 -17.15 21.72
N GLY A 418 -7.92 -16.67 22.73
CA GLY A 418 -7.23 -17.50 23.69
C GLY A 418 -5.71 -17.35 23.58
N PRO A 419 -5.02 -17.73 24.67
CA PRO A 419 -3.58 -17.51 24.80
C PRO A 419 -2.77 -18.27 23.74
N GLU A 420 -3.27 -19.41 23.24
CA GLU A 420 -2.53 -20.20 22.25
C GLU A 420 -2.32 -19.43 20.92
N ILE A 421 -3.37 -18.81 20.39
CA ILE A 421 -3.28 -18.07 19.12
C ILE A 421 -2.56 -16.74 19.32
N SER A 422 -2.85 -16.04 20.42
CA SER A 422 -2.15 -14.81 20.81
C SER A 422 -0.65 -15.06 20.93
N GLY A 423 -0.24 -16.11 21.63
CA GLY A 423 1.15 -16.48 21.79
C GLY A 423 1.84 -16.85 20.47
N LYS A 424 1.16 -17.63 19.61
CA LYS A 424 1.68 -17.94 18.25
C LYS A 424 1.86 -16.67 17.39
N LEU A 425 0.90 -15.74 17.46
CA LEU A 425 1.00 -14.45 16.77
C LEU A 425 2.13 -13.59 17.32
N ALA A 426 2.32 -13.57 18.65
CA ALA A 426 3.42 -12.86 19.26
C ALA A 426 4.79 -13.45 18.85
N VAL A 427 4.92 -14.79 18.71
CA VAL A 427 6.13 -15.43 18.15
C VAL A 427 6.38 -14.96 16.73
N ALA A 428 5.36 -14.96 15.84
CA ALA A 428 5.50 -14.50 14.47
C ALA A 428 6.01 -13.05 14.40
N ARG A 429 5.37 -12.17 15.19
CA ARG A 429 5.75 -10.74 15.30
C ARG A 429 7.14 -10.54 15.87
N GLY A 430 7.55 -11.37 16.83
CA GLY A 430 8.90 -11.34 17.38
C GLY A 430 9.96 -11.62 16.31
N TYR A 431 9.79 -12.69 15.54
CA TYR A 431 10.71 -13.01 14.45
C TYR A 431 10.67 -11.99 13.31
N ALA A 432 9.51 -11.47 12.95
CA ALA A 432 9.39 -10.38 11.96
C ALA A 432 10.13 -9.12 12.43
N ALA A 433 10.04 -8.77 13.72
CA ALA A 433 10.79 -7.67 14.31
C ALA A 433 12.31 -7.92 14.29
N LEU A 434 12.79 -9.16 14.53
CA LEU A 434 14.20 -9.51 14.39
C LEU A 434 14.72 -9.33 12.96
N GLN A 435 13.93 -9.72 11.96
CA GLN A 435 14.28 -9.51 10.56
C GLN A 435 14.42 -8.02 10.21
N GLN A 436 13.61 -7.15 10.87
CA GLN A 436 13.67 -5.70 10.71
C GLN A 436 14.78 -5.04 11.58
N GLY A 437 15.56 -5.80 12.34
CA GLY A 437 16.58 -5.29 13.23
C GLY A 437 16.06 -4.64 14.54
N LYS A 438 14.77 -4.76 14.83
CA LYS A 438 14.09 -4.17 16.00
C LYS A 438 14.17 -5.11 17.20
N ARG A 439 15.35 -5.20 17.83
CA ARG A 439 15.69 -6.21 18.85
C ARG A 439 14.83 -6.11 20.11
N GLU A 440 14.64 -4.91 20.65
CA GLU A 440 13.84 -4.68 21.86
C GLU A 440 12.37 -5.07 21.64
N ILE A 441 11.79 -4.64 20.52
CA ILE A 441 10.42 -5.01 20.16
C ILE A 441 10.27 -6.52 20.02
N ALA A 442 11.26 -7.17 19.41
CA ALA A 442 11.26 -8.62 19.27
C ALA A 442 11.27 -9.33 20.62
N ARG A 443 12.13 -8.88 21.53
CA ARG A 443 12.23 -9.42 22.90
C ARG A 443 10.90 -9.28 23.66
N ASP A 444 10.28 -8.10 23.60
CA ASP A 444 8.98 -7.87 24.23
C ASP A 444 7.89 -8.81 23.68
N ARG A 445 7.88 -9.04 22.36
CA ARG A 445 6.92 -9.96 21.73
C ARG A 445 7.15 -11.42 22.14
N PHE A 446 8.40 -11.85 22.27
CA PHE A 446 8.68 -13.20 22.76
C PHE A 446 8.37 -13.36 24.25
N LEU A 447 8.55 -12.33 25.07
CA LEU A 447 8.11 -12.31 26.46
C LEU A 447 6.59 -12.35 26.60
N GLU A 448 5.86 -11.66 25.73
CA GLU A 448 4.40 -11.78 25.62
C GLU A 448 4.01 -13.21 25.26
N ALA A 449 4.65 -13.79 24.25
CA ALA A 449 4.42 -15.16 23.82
C ALA A 449 4.70 -16.20 24.92
N SER A 450 5.77 -16.04 25.70
CA SER A 450 6.11 -16.99 26.78
C SER A 450 5.08 -16.98 27.93
N ARG A 451 4.39 -15.88 28.14
CA ARG A 451 3.27 -15.80 29.11
C ARG A 451 2.02 -16.49 28.56
N ASP A 452 1.75 -16.33 27.27
CA ASP A 452 0.56 -16.87 26.63
C ASP A 452 0.66 -18.38 26.37
N ILE A 453 1.86 -18.85 25.98
CA ILE A 453 2.15 -20.26 25.66
C ILE A 453 3.36 -20.80 26.45
N PRO A 454 3.29 -20.88 27.78
CA PRO A 454 4.45 -21.21 28.64
C PRO A 454 5.01 -22.63 28.45
N GLN A 455 4.25 -23.53 27.86
CA GLN A 455 4.69 -24.90 27.54
C GLN A 455 5.31 -25.04 26.15
N SER A 456 5.35 -23.95 25.36
CA SER A 456 5.94 -23.96 24.03
C SER A 456 7.42 -23.54 24.07
N PRO A 457 8.33 -24.28 23.43
CA PRO A 457 9.73 -23.86 23.32
C PRO A 457 9.94 -22.66 22.37
N ALA A 458 9.00 -22.38 21.46
CA ALA A 458 9.17 -21.38 20.41
C ALA A 458 9.47 -19.95 20.91
N PRO A 459 8.83 -19.42 21.97
CA PRO A 459 9.18 -18.11 22.52
C PRO A 459 10.61 -18.07 23.05
N HIS A 460 11.07 -19.13 23.73
CA HIS A 460 12.39 -19.24 24.35
C HIS A 460 13.50 -19.29 23.29
N LEU A 461 13.27 -19.99 22.17
CA LEU A 461 14.18 -19.96 21.01
C LEU A 461 14.29 -18.57 20.39
N GLY A 462 13.16 -17.84 20.37
CA GLY A 462 13.12 -16.44 19.93
C GLY A 462 13.88 -15.51 20.86
N LEU A 463 13.69 -15.65 22.18
CA LEU A 463 14.40 -14.89 23.21
C LEU A 463 15.90 -15.14 23.14
N ALA A 464 16.34 -16.40 23.11
CA ALA A 464 17.74 -16.74 22.98
C ALA A 464 18.42 -16.04 21.79
N ARG A 465 17.73 -15.98 20.66
CA ARG A 465 18.23 -15.28 19.48
C ARG A 465 18.26 -13.76 19.66
N ALA A 466 17.24 -13.18 20.30
CA ALA A 466 17.17 -11.74 20.56
C ALA A 466 18.27 -11.33 21.55
N ASP A 467 18.50 -12.12 22.61
CA ASP A 467 19.49 -11.87 23.65
C ASP A 467 20.92 -12.00 23.10
N LEU A 468 21.20 -12.98 22.23
CA LEU A 468 22.48 -13.05 21.51
C LEU A 468 22.75 -11.80 20.67
N LEU A 469 21.73 -11.31 19.96
CA LEU A 469 21.84 -10.09 19.16
C LEU A 469 22.00 -8.84 20.04
N ALA A 470 21.56 -8.90 21.30
CA ALA A 470 21.73 -7.84 22.29
C ALA A 470 23.06 -7.97 23.08
N SER A 471 23.89 -8.97 22.76
CA SER A 471 25.12 -9.30 23.49
C SER A 471 24.85 -9.66 24.96
N LEU A 472 23.81 -10.45 25.21
CA LEU A 472 23.46 -11.01 26.52
C LEU A 472 23.61 -12.55 26.49
N PRO A 473 24.83 -13.07 26.44
CA PRO A 473 25.06 -14.51 26.21
C PRO A 473 24.57 -15.39 27.37
N GLY A 474 24.60 -14.89 28.60
CA GLY A 474 24.09 -15.61 29.78
C GLY A 474 22.57 -15.83 29.70
N ASP A 475 21.82 -14.79 29.34
CA ASP A 475 20.37 -14.88 29.17
C ASP A 475 20.01 -15.81 28.00
N ALA A 476 20.73 -15.71 26.90
CA ALA A 476 20.54 -16.58 25.74
C ALA A 476 20.71 -18.08 26.08
N LEU A 477 21.75 -18.44 26.85
CA LEU A 477 21.95 -19.82 27.32
C LEU A 477 20.83 -20.29 28.26
N ALA A 478 20.36 -19.42 29.14
CA ALA A 478 19.22 -19.73 30.04
C ALA A 478 17.94 -20.03 29.27
N GLU A 479 17.69 -19.27 28.20
CA GLU A 479 16.54 -19.47 27.32
C GLU A 479 16.63 -20.74 26.49
N LEU A 480 17.84 -21.08 25.94
CA LEU A 480 18.05 -22.35 25.25
C LEU A 480 17.84 -23.54 26.19
N ALA A 481 18.41 -23.49 27.39
CA ALA A 481 18.21 -24.53 28.40
C ALA A 481 16.74 -24.66 28.83
N THR A 482 15.98 -23.57 28.77
CA THR A 482 14.54 -23.61 29.04
C THR A 482 13.79 -24.31 27.91
N ALA A 483 14.15 -24.04 26.65
CA ALA A 483 13.58 -24.73 25.50
C ALA A 483 13.85 -26.25 25.54
N GLU A 484 15.04 -26.66 25.95
CA GLU A 484 15.38 -28.09 26.12
C GLU A 484 14.58 -28.75 27.24
N ARG A 485 14.40 -28.06 28.38
CA ARG A 485 13.54 -28.55 29.50
C ARG A 485 12.09 -28.74 29.07
N LEU A 486 11.61 -27.96 28.09
CA LEU A 486 10.31 -28.12 27.46
C LEU A 486 10.27 -29.21 26.38
N GLY A 487 11.35 -30.00 26.25
CA GLY A 487 11.42 -31.16 25.35
C GLY A 487 11.88 -30.83 23.92
N TYR A 488 12.37 -29.61 23.66
CA TYR A 488 12.91 -29.27 22.35
C TYR A 488 14.33 -29.80 22.19
N GLN A 489 14.62 -30.50 21.10
CA GLN A 489 15.96 -30.90 20.73
C GLN A 489 16.61 -29.83 19.88
N LEU A 490 17.74 -29.27 20.36
CA LEU A 490 18.42 -28.20 19.61
C LEU A 490 18.85 -28.70 18.24
N GLY A 491 18.42 -28.00 17.21
CA GLY A 491 18.83 -28.25 15.84
C GLY A 491 20.22 -27.62 15.53
N PRO A 492 20.74 -27.84 14.32
CA PRO A 492 22.06 -27.30 13.94
C PRO A 492 22.20 -25.78 14.03
N ARG A 493 21.07 -25.05 13.96
CA ARG A 493 21.02 -23.59 14.08
C ARG A 493 21.12 -23.15 15.54
N GLU A 494 20.38 -23.79 16.42
CA GLU A 494 20.34 -23.50 17.84
C GLU A 494 21.67 -23.93 18.50
N MET A 495 22.25 -25.05 18.10
CA MET A 495 23.59 -25.47 18.52
C MET A 495 24.67 -24.42 18.16
N ARG A 496 24.58 -23.80 16.97
CA ARG A 496 25.48 -22.68 16.63
C ARG A 496 25.26 -21.45 17.50
N GLN A 497 24.03 -21.17 17.87
CA GLN A 497 23.69 -20.06 18.78
C GLN A 497 24.23 -20.34 20.19
N GLU A 498 24.08 -21.53 20.65
CA GLU A 498 24.63 -22.00 21.94
C GLU A 498 26.17 -21.88 21.97
N THR A 499 26.84 -22.41 20.95
CA THR A 499 28.30 -22.29 20.79
C THR A 499 28.74 -20.82 20.80
N GLU A 500 28.04 -19.95 20.08
CA GLU A 500 28.34 -18.51 20.03
C GLU A 500 28.08 -17.85 21.39
N ALA A 501 27.03 -18.24 22.10
CA ALA A 501 26.74 -17.74 23.43
C ALA A 501 27.84 -18.11 24.43
N TYR A 502 28.28 -19.38 24.46
CA TYR A 502 29.42 -19.80 25.28
C TYR A 502 30.70 -19.04 24.91
N ARG A 503 30.93 -18.83 23.62
CA ARG A 503 32.10 -18.07 23.17
C ARG A 503 32.07 -16.62 23.67
N LEU A 504 30.96 -15.95 23.55
CA LEU A 504 30.78 -14.54 23.99
C LEU A 504 30.91 -14.43 25.51
N ARG A 505 30.24 -15.32 26.27
CA ARG A 505 30.31 -15.34 27.73
C ARG A 505 31.73 -15.65 28.22
N GLY A 506 32.43 -16.58 27.57
CA GLY A 506 33.81 -16.86 27.86
C GLY A 506 34.76 -15.65 27.72
N PHE A 507 34.51 -14.79 26.72
CA PHE A 507 35.25 -13.52 26.60
C PHE A 507 34.89 -12.52 27.71
N GLU A 508 33.61 -12.41 28.07
CA GLU A 508 33.17 -11.56 29.19
C GLU A 508 33.79 -11.99 30.51
N GLU A 509 33.80 -13.30 30.79
CA GLU A 509 34.43 -13.88 31.99
C GLU A 509 35.94 -13.66 32.03
N LEU A 510 36.64 -13.75 30.88
CA LEU A 510 38.06 -13.39 30.79
C LEU A 510 38.29 -11.90 31.11
N GLN A 511 37.46 -11.01 30.60
CA GLN A 511 37.58 -9.58 30.87
C GLN A 511 37.28 -9.26 32.34
N ALA A 512 36.39 -10.02 32.97
CA ALA A 512 36.06 -9.91 34.39
C ALA A 512 37.15 -10.56 35.31
N GLY A 513 38.14 -11.26 34.74
CA GLY A 513 39.18 -11.97 35.50
C GLY A 513 38.80 -13.39 35.95
N ASN A 514 37.64 -13.90 35.56
CA ASN A 514 37.10 -15.19 35.95
C ASN A 514 37.61 -16.33 35.05
N VAL A 515 38.92 -16.56 35.07
CA VAL A 515 39.62 -17.50 34.16
C VAL A 515 39.04 -18.92 34.21
N THR A 516 38.57 -19.39 35.37
CA THR A 516 37.99 -20.73 35.51
C THR A 516 36.64 -20.85 34.78
N ALA A 517 35.76 -19.88 34.92
CA ALA A 517 34.46 -19.82 34.20
C ALA A 517 34.69 -19.69 32.68
N ALA A 518 35.61 -18.81 32.28
CA ALA A 518 36.00 -18.66 30.88
C ALA A 518 36.48 -19.96 30.25
N ARG A 519 37.29 -20.75 30.98
CA ARG A 519 37.76 -22.07 30.50
C ARG A 519 36.62 -23.05 30.25
N GLN A 520 35.63 -23.07 31.13
CA GLN A 520 34.45 -23.94 30.98
C GLN A 520 33.66 -23.54 29.75
N ASP A 521 33.44 -22.24 29.54
CA ASP A 521 32.69 -21.72 28.41
C ASP A 521 33.39 -21.96 27.07
N PHE A 522 34.71 -21.72 26.98
CA PHE A 522 35.48 -22.04 25.78
C PHE A 522 35.52 -23.53 25.47
N ALA A 523 35.58 -24.37 26.51
CA ALA A 523 35.50 -25.83 26.35
C ALA A 523 34.10 -26.24 25.80
N ALA A 524 33.03 -25.67 26.33
CA ALA A 524 31.65 -25.89 25.84
C ALA A 524 31.48 -25.37 24.39
N ALA A 525 32.13 -24.27 24.04
CA ALA A 525 32.15 -23.74 22.68
C ALA A 525 33.08 -24.51 21.72
N HIS A 526 33.84 -25.53 22.21
CA HIS A 526 34.86 -26.23 21.43
C HIS A 526 35.93 -25.33 20.82
N ILE A 527 36.30 -24.24 21.51
CA ILE A 527 37.27 -23.24 21.05
C ILE A 527 38.49 -23.24 21.99
N PRO A 528 39.71 -23.14 21.47
CA PRO A 528 40.91 -22.98 22.30
C PRO A 528 40.85 -21.63 23.05
N ILE A 529 41.35 -21.63 24.27
CA ILE A 529 41.42 -20.42 25.09
C ILE A 529 42.32 -19.40 24.38
N PRO A 530 41.90 -18.16 24.14
CA PRO A 530 42.77 -17.14 23.58
C PRO A 530 43.96 -16.91 24.53
N GLU A 531 45.20 -16.99 24.00
CA GLU A 531 46.36 -16.58 24.78
C GLU A 531 46.20 -15.09 25.19
N PRO A 532 46.48 -14.77 26.48
CA PRO A 532 46.42 -13.38 26.90
C PRO A 532 47.39 -12.57 26.04
N ALA A 533 46.92 -11.48 25.47
CA ALA A 533 47.78 -10.59 24.70
C ALA A 533 49.03 -10.25 25.54
N PRO A 534 50.26 -10.32 24.97
CA PRO A 534 51.45 -10.06 25.72
C PRO A 534 51.35 -8.71 26.41
N GLN A 535 51.44 -8.72 27.74
CA GLN A 535 51.39 -7.46 28.52
C GLN A 535 52.53 -6.59 28.01
N VAL A 536 52.20 -5.51 27.34
CA VAL A 536 53.14 -4.46 27.01
C VAL A 536 53.60 -3.87 28.34
N VAL A 537 54.69 -4.39 28.88
CA VAL A 537 55.37 -3.82 30.05
C VAL A 537 55.74 -2.39 29.66
N ARG A 538 54.91 -1.43 30.05
CA ARG A 538 55.27 -0.02 29.98
C ARG A 538 56.51 0.18 30.86
N LYS A 539 57.69 0.21 30.24
CA LYS A 539 58.90 0.64 30.90
C LYS A 539 58.65 2.04 31.46
N SER A 540 58.64 2.13 32.78
CA SER A 540 58.54 3.44 33.46
C SER A 540 59.60 4.40 32.90
N PRO A 541 59.26 5.67 32.67
CA PRO A 541 60.25 6.61 32.16
C PRO A 541 61.38 6.78 33.19
N ARG A 542 62.64 6.52 32.77
CA ARG A 542 63.83 6.79 33.57
C ARG A 542 63.81 8.27 34.00
N LYS A 543 63.87 8.50 35.33
CA LYS A 543 64.08 9.86 35.88
C LYS A 543 65.36 10.42 35.28
N PRO A 544 65.36 11.66 34.75
CA PRO A 544 66.61 12.31 34.31
C PRO A 544 67.50 12.59 35.50
N GLY A 545 68.74 12.12 35.41
CA GLY A 545 69.80 12.38 36.42
C GLY A 545 70.15 13.88 36.49
N PRO A 546 70.72 14.36 37.61
CA PRO A 546 70.99 15.76 37.82
C PRO A 546 72.02 16.31 36.82
N ARG A 547 71.67 17.34 36.11
CA ARG A 547 72.60 18.11 35.27
C ARG A 547 73.65 18.80 36.16
N ARG A 548 74.93 18.40 36.01
CA ARG A 548 76.09 19.19 36.53
C ARG A 548 76.31 20.37 35.59
N TRP A 549 76.21 21.57 36.13
CA TRP A 549 76.72 22.79 35.50
C TRP A 549 78.21 22.86 35.58
N ARG A 550 78.86 23.10 34.46
CA ARG A 550 80.14 23.87 34.33
C ARG A 550 80.00 24.82 33.18
#